data_ede46086d5e089826677381e8474d6dc
#
_entry.id   ede46086d5e089826677381e8474d6dc
#
_cell.length_a   1.000
_cell.length_b   1.000
_cell.length_c   1.000
_cell.angle_alpha   90.00
_cell.angle_beta   90.00
_cell.angle_gamma   90.00
#
_symmetry.space_group_name_H-M   'P 1'
#
loop_
_entity.id
_entity.type
_entity.pdbx_description
1 polymer ?
#
loop_
_entity_poly.entity_id
_entity_poly.type
_entity_poly.pdbx_seq_one_letter_code
_entity_poly.pdbx_strand_id
1 'polypeptide(L)'
;MSIKKFNLKAAKAPVPEVDAYHVHIYFEPGKDADAIETAKQLDERFPGAVSGVHRVGLVGPHAQKNIGMTIDAESFGEIVGFLQMNRKASLSILIHPRTGDEWKDHIDHPLWLGKPVPFNMDFFKGMEPTAPKGPSM
;
A
#
# COMPACT_ATOMS: atom_id res chain seq x y z
N MET A 1 35.49 7.53 -8.78
CA MET A 1 35.01 7.35 -7.37
C MET A 1 34.54 5.91 -7.21
N SER A 2 35.17 5.17 -6.33
CA SER A 2 34.75 3.79 -6.12
C SER A 2 33.55 3.74 -5.20
N ILE A 3 32.52 3.04 -5.62
CA ILE A 3 31.34 2.79 -4.81
C ILE A 3 31.62 1.61 -3.91
N LYS A 4 31.49 1.81 -2.62
CA LYS A 4 31.65 0.74 -1.66
C LYS A 4 30.59 -0.34 -1.90
N LYS A 5 31.02 -1.57 -2.12
CA LYS A 5 30.09 -2.69 -2.27
C LYS A 5 29.42 -3.00 -0.94
N PHE A 6 28.09 -3.10 -0.95
CA PHE A 6 27.36 -3.57 0.21
C PHE A 6 27.46 -5.08 0.29
N ASN A 7 27.79 -5.58 1.48
CA ASN A 7 27.72 -7.00 1.74
C ASN A 7 26.34 -7.35 2.29
N LEU A 8 25.39 -7.55 1.39
CA LEU A 8 24.01 -7.82 1.76
C LEU A 8 23.85 -9.11 2.57
N LYS A 9 24.74 -10.08 2.38
CA LYS A 9 24.67 -11.36 3.12
C LYS A 9 25.09 -11.25 4.58
N ALA A 10 25.95 -10.29 4.90
CA ALA A 10 26.39 -10.05 6.26
C ALA A 10 25.49 -9.09 7.03
N ALA A 11 24.64 -8.36 6.32
CA ALA A 11 23.72 -7.44 6.95
C ALA A 11 22.62 -8.22 7.66
N LYS A 12 22.51 -8.03 8.98
CA LYS A 12 21.35 -8.51 9.72
C LYS A 12 20.14 -7.76 9.22
N ALA A 13 19.12 -8.48 8.73
CA ALA A 13 17.87 -7.84 8.36
C ALA A 13 17.30 -7.12 9.59
N PRO A 14 17.05 -5.80 9.51
CA PRO A 14 16.40 -5.10 10.62
C PRO A 14 15.02 -5.69 10.86
N VAL A 15 14.56 -5.66 12.10
CA VAL A 15 13.17 -5.96 12.40
C VAL A 15 12.32 -4.92 11.66
N PRO A 16 11.34 -5.34 10.85
CA PRO A 16 10.51 -4.37 10.14
C PRO A 16 9.81 -3.44 11.12
N GLU A 17 9.85 -2.13 10.85
CA GLU A 17 9.07 -1.15 11.62
C GLU A 17 7.57 -1.32 11.42
N VAL A 18 7.20 -1.96 10.31
CA VAL A 18 5.82 -2.20 9.92
C VAL A 18 5.63 -3.71 9.83
N ASP A 19 4.63 -4.25 10.50
CA ASP A 19 4.33 -5.69 10.50
C ASP A 19 3.42 -6.10 9.34
N ALA A 20 2.60 -5.19 8.84
CA ALA A 20 1.66 -5.46 7.76
C ALA A 20 1.39 -4.20 6.94
N TYR A 21 0.94 -4.42 5.71
CA TYR A 21 0.54 -3.38 4.78
C TYR A 21 -0.87 -3.63 4.30
N HIS A 22 -1.57 -2.56 3.94
CA HIS A 22 -2.81 -2.66 3.19
C HIS A 22 -2.52 -2.46 1.71
N VAL A 23 -3.17 -3.26 0.88
CA VAL A 23 -3.15 -3.13 -0.58
C VAL A 23 -4.56 -2.81 -1.04
N HIS A 24 -4.69 -1.78 -1.85
CA HIS A 24 -5.96 -1.38 -2.44
C HIS A 24 -5.83 -1.36 -3.96
N ILE A 25 -6.58 -2.22 -4.62
CA ILE A 25 -6.58 -2.32 -6.08
C ILE A 25 -7.78 -1.54 -6.58
N TYR A 26 -7.54 -0.32 -7.08
CA TYR A 26 -8.59 0.57 -7.56
C TYR A 26 -8.96 0.25 -9.00
N PHE A 27 -10.23 0.30 -9.28
CA PHE A 27 -10.76 0.07 -10.62
C PHE A 27 -11.78 1.15 -10.98
N GLU A 28 -11.94 1.40 -12.28
CA GLU A 28 -12.97 2.29 -12.76
C GLU A 28 -14.34 1.61 -12.74
N PRO A 29 -15.45 2.39 -12.70
CA PRO A 29 -16.81 1.82 -12.71
C PRO A 29 -16.99 0.81 -13.84
N GLY A 30 -17.51 -0.36 -13.50
CA GLY A 30 -17.73 -1.46 -14.44
C GLY A 30 -16.49 -2.25 -14.83
N LYS A 31 -15.31 -1.92 -14.24
CA LYS A 31 -14.03 -2.56 -14.57
C LYS A 31 -13.46 -3.37 -13.40
N ASP A 32 -14.30 -3.88 -12.56
CA ASP A 32 -13.90 -4.62 -11.37
C ASP A 32 -13.31 -6.01 -11.66
N ALA A 33 -13.58 -6.57 -12.83
CA ALA A 33 -13.12 -7.92 -13.19
C ALA A 33 -11.60 -8.05 -13.12
N ASP A 34 -10.85 -7.06 -13.59
CA ASP A 34 -9.39 -7.07 -13.57
C ASP A 34 -8.85 -6.99 -12.14
N ALA A 35 -9.49 -6.19 -11.29
CA ALA A 35 -9.09 -6.09 -9.88
C ALA A 35 -9.36 -7.38 -9.13
N ILE A 36 -10.51 -8.01 -9.37
CA ILE A 36 -10.87 -9.30 -8.77
C ILE A 36 -9.86 -10.38 -9.18
N GLU A 37 -9.52 -10.44 -10.46
CA GLU A 37 -8.55 -11.40 -10.97
C GLU A 37 -7.17 -11.21 -10.33
N THR A 38 -6.72 -9.97 -10.20
CA THR A 38 -5.45 -9.66 -9.55
C THR A 38 -5.45 -10.08 -8.08
N ALA A 39 -6.53 -9.77 -7.35
CA ALA A 39 -6.67 -10.16 -5.95
C ALA A 39 -6.66 -11.68 -5.80
N LYS A 40 -7.34 -12.40 -6.69
CA LYS A 40 -7.36 -13.85 -6.70
C LYS A 40 -5.97 -14.44 -6.93
N GLN A 41 -5.23 -13.90 -7.88
CA GLN A 41 -3.84 -14.31 -8.14
C GLN A 41 -2.94 -14.12 -6.92
N LEU A 42 -3.08 -13.01 -6.21
CA LEU A 42 -2.32 -12.76 -4.99
C LEU A 42 -2.63 -13.79 -3.90
N ASP A 43 -3.90 -14.07 -3.69
CA ASP A 43 -4.33 -15.03 -2.68
C ASP A 43 -3.84 -16.45 -2.98
N GLU A 44 -3.90 -16.85 -4.23
CA GLU A 44 -3.45 -18.17 -4.68
C GLU A 44 -1.93 -18.30 -4.68
N ARG A 45 -1.22 -17.24 -5.05
CA ARG A 45 0.23 -17.26 -5.23
C ARG A 45 1.00 -17.09 -3.93
N PHE A 46 0.43 -16.38 -2.98
CA PHE A 46 1.06 -16.08 -1.69
C PHE A 46 0.18 -16.55 -0.52
N PRO A 47 -0.08 -17.86 -0.42
CA PRO A 47 -0.94 -18.39 0.63
C PRO A 47 -0.37 -18.06 2.01
N GLY A 48 -1.23 -17.61 2.92
CA GLY A 48 -0.84 -17.23 4.26
C GLY A 48 -0.23 -15.83 4.40
N ALA A 49 0.21 -15.22 3.30
CA ALA A 49 0.76 -13.86 3.31
C ALA A 49 -0.29 -12.78 2.99
N VAL A 50 -1.40 -13.17 2.41
CA VAL A 50 -2.51 -12.30 2.05
C VAL A 50 -3.73 -12.67 2.85
N SER A 51 -4.42 -11.69 3.41
CA SER A 51 -5.63 -11.92 4.21
C SER A 51 -6.64 -10.79 4.03
N GLY A 52 -7.89 -11.06 4.43
CA GLY A 52 -8.92 -10.03 4.48
C GLY A 52 -9.29 -9.45 3.12
N VAL A 53 -9.21 -10.24 2.05
CA VAL A 53 -9.58 -9.76 0.70
C VAL A 53 -11.07 -9.44 0.68
N HIS A 54 -11.42 -8.20 0.34
CA HIS A 54 -12.80 -7.74 0.35
C HIS A 54 -13.01 -6.54 -0.59
N ARG A 55 -14.27 -6.32 -0.98
CA ARG A 55 -14.65 -5.14 -1.73
C ARG A 55 -14.71 -3.93 -0.80
N VAL A 56 -14.14 -2.82 -1.24
CA VAL A 56 -14.14 -1.55 -0.53
C VAL A 56 -14.95 -0.54 -1.33
N GLY A 57 -15.97 0.03 -0.69
CA GLY A 57 -16.79 1.08 -1.29
C GLY A 57 -16.19 2.47 -1.11
N LEU A 58 -17.03 3.48 -1.31
CA LEU A 58 -16.65 4.89 -1.14
C LEU A 58 -16.73 5.26 0.34
N VAL A 59 -15.83 4.69 1.13
CA VAL A 59 -15.77 4.89 2.58
C VAL A 59 -14.36 5.29 2.99
N GLY A 60 -14.25 5.96 4.14
CA GLY A 60 -12.96 6.41 4.65
C GLY A 60 -12.24 7.32 3.66
N PRO A 61 -10.96 7.11 3.41
CA PRO A 61 -10.20 7.94 2.48
C PRO A 61 -10.46 7.61 1.01
N HIS A 62 -11.26 6.58 0.70
CA HIS A 62 -11.40 6.08 -0.67
C HIS A 62 -12.46 6.86 -1.44
N ALA A 63 -12.03 7.57 -2.49
CA ALA A 63 -12.92 8.26 -3.43
C ALA A 63 -13.22 7.38 -4.66
N GLN A 64 -12.68 6.17 -4.71
CA GLN A 64 -12.89 5.21 -5.79
C GLN A 64 -13.00 3.81 -5.20
N LYS A 65 -13.87 2.99 -5.79
CA LYS A 65 -14.05 1.60 -5.37
C LYS A 65 -12.79 0.78 -5.63
N ASN A 66 -12.51 -0.16 -4.74
CA ASN A 66 -11.33 -0.97 -4.83
C ASN A 66 -11.52 -2.35 -4.18
N ILE A 67 -10.55 -3.23 -4.39
CA ILE A 67 -10.41 -4.47 -3.64
C ILE A 67 -9.31 -4.24 -2.62
N GLY A 68 -9.63 -4.41 -1.36
CA GLY A 68 -8.68 -4.24 -0.26
C GLY A 68 -8.21 -5.57 0.31
N MET A 69 -7.01 -5.57 0.85
CA MET A 69 -6.44 -6.73 1.54
C MET A 69 -5.31 -6.31 2.45
N THR A 70 -4.92 -7.20 3.33
CA THR A 70 -3.74 -7.06 4.17
C THR A 70 -2.67 -8.03 3.71
N ILE A 71 -1.44 -7.56 3.62
CA ILE A 71 -0.27 -8.40 3.33
C ILE A 71 0.72 -8.28 4.48
N ASP A 72 1.45 -9.37 4.78
CA ASP A 72 2.48 -9.31 5.80
C ASP A 72 3.76 -8.64 5.28
N ALA A 73 4.54 -8.08 6.20
CA ALA A 73 5.75 -7.35 5.84
C ALA A 73 6.85 -8.26 5.30
N GLU A 74 6.88 -9.52 5.71
CA GLU A 74 7.91 -10.47 5.27
C GLU A 74 7.80 -10.77 3.78
N SER A 75 6.59 -10.79 3.25
CA SER A 75 6.32 -11.08 1.84
C SER A 75 6.21 -9.83 0.96
N PHE A 76 6.48 -8.66 1.52
CA PHE A 76 6.31 -7.39 0.82
C PHE A 76 7.04 -7.34 -0.51
N GLY A 77 8.32 -7.70 -0.53
CA GLY A 77 9.13 -7.64 -1.75
C GLY A 77 8.61 -8.55 -2.86
N GLU A 78 8.23 -9.77 -2.51
CA GLU A 78 7.70 -10.72 -3.48
C GLU A 78 6.34 -10.30 -4.02
N ILE A 79 5.45 -9.84 -3.14
CA ILE A 79 4.11 -9.40 -3.53
C ILE A 79 4.17 -8.13 -4.37
N VAL A 80 4.94 -7.14 -3.95
CA VAL A 80 5.07 -5.88 -4.69
C VAL A 80 5.74 -6.12 -6.05
N GLY A 81 6.78 -6.95 -6.08
CA GLY A 81 7.42 -7.33 -7.34
C GLY A 81 6.46 -8.00 -8.31
N PHE A 82 5.63 -8.92 -7.81
CA PHE A 82 4.60 -9.55 -8.62
C PHE A 82 3.61 -8.52 -9.17
N LEU A 83 3.14 -7.62 -8.33
CA LEU A 83 2.19 -6.58 -8.74
C LEU A 83 2.80 -5.63 -9.77
N GLN A 84 4.05 -5.22 -9.58
CA GLN A 84 4.76 -4.38 -10.54
C GLN A 84 4.80 -5.00 -11.93
N MET A 85 5.13 -6.28 -11.99
CA MET A 85 5.34 -6.97 -13.26
C MET A 85 4.03 -7.42 -13.93
N ASN A 86 2.95 -7.53 -13.17
CA ASN A 86 1.69 -8.10 -13.66
C ASN A 86 0.49 -7.15 -13.56
N ARG A 87 0.69 -5.93 -13.11
CA ARG A 87 -0.40 -4.96 -13.01
C ARG A 87 -1.04 -4.71 -14.37
N LYS A 88 -2.34 -4.86 -14.45
CA LYS A 88 -3.10 -4.49 -15.64
C LYS A 88 -3.18 -2.96 -15.75
N ALA A 89 -3.04 -2.44 -16.97
CA ALA A 89 -2.90 -1.01 -17.20
C ALA A 89 -4.09 -0.18 -16.68
N SER A 90 -5.27 -0.77 -16.60
CA SER A 90 -6.49 -0.11 -16.09
C SER A 90 -6.50 0.06 -14.58
N LEU A 91 -5.59 -0.60 -13.84
CA LEU A 91 -5.61 -0.63 -12.39
C LEU A 91 -4.59 0.34 -11.81
N SER A 92 -4.98 1.02 -10.73
CA SER A 92 -4.07 1.73 -9.84
C SER A 92 -4.01 0.97 -8.53
N ILE A 93 -2.82 0.72 -8.02
CA ILE A 93 -2.64 -0.04 -6.79
C ILE A 93 -1.94 0.82 -5.76
N LEU A 94 -2.59 0.98 -4.61
CA LEU A 94 -2.04 1.64 -3.44
C LEU A 94 -1.54 0.59 -2.47
N ILE A 95 -0.34 0.79 -1.97
CA ILE A 95 0.21 -0.02 -0.88
C ILE A 95 0.63 0.95 0.20
N HIS A 96 0.06 0.81 1.40
CA HIS A 96 0.41 1.68 2.51
C HIS A 96 0.65 0.88 3.78
N PRO A 97 1.51 1.36 4.69
CA PRO A 97 1.73 0.67 5.95
C PRO A 97 0.46 0.69 6.81
N ARG A 98 0.37 -0.24 7.73
CA ARG A 98 -0.67 -0.31 8.73
C ARG A 98 -0.07 0.00 10.10
N THR A 99 -0.02 1.28 10.46
CA THR A 99 0.58 1.71 11.73
C THR A 99 -0.46 2.25 12.72
N GLY A 100 -1.69 2.51 12.26
CA GLY A 100 -2.72 3.16 13.06
C GLY A 100 -2.76 4.68 12.89
N ASP A 101 -1.75 5.27 12.28
CA ASP A 101 -1.75 6.69 11.94
C ASP A 101 -2.26 6.87 10.51
N GLU A 102 -3.55 7.14 10.37
CA GLU A 102 -4.22 7.20 9.07
C GLU A 102 -3.62 8.26 8.15
N TRP A 103 -3.26 9.42 8.68
CA TRP A 103 -2.64 10.48 7.89
C TRP A 103 -1.29 10.02 7.33
N LYS A 104 -0.40 9.56 8.21
CA LYS A 104 0.95 9.14 7.77
C LYS A 104 0.88 7.96 6.83
N ASP A 105 0.04 6.98 7.13
CA ASP A 105 -0.06 5.77 6.31
C ASP A 105 -0.49 6.08 4.88
N HIS A 106 -1.42 7.02 4.69
CA HIS A 106 -1.97 7.34 3.38
C HIS A 106 -1.30 8.51 2.68
N ILE A 107 -0.81 9.50 3.44
CA ILE A 107 -0.30 10.76 2.87
C ILE A 107 1.22 10.79 2.79
N ASP A 108 1.89 10.36 3.88
CA ASP A 108 3.36 10.41 3.93
C ASP A 108 4.03 9.17 3.34
N HIS A 109 3.40 8.00 3.49
CA HIS A 109 4.04 6.71 3.22
C HIS A 109 3.34 5.84 2.17
N PRO A 110 2.52 6.37 1.24
CA PRO A 110 1.93 5.52 0.22
C PRO A 110 2.95 5.13 -0.84
N LEU A 111 2.79 3.92 -1.35
CA LEU A 111 3.46 3.47 -2.56
C LEU A 111 2.37 3.23 -3.60
N TRP A 112 2.50 3.87 -4.75
CA TRP A 112 1.56 3.72 -5.85
C TRP A 112 2.17 2.91 -6.98
N LEU A 113 1.42 1.95 -7.48
CA LEU A 113 1.71 1.28 -8.73
C LEU A 113 0.69 1.76 -9.76
N GLY A 114 1.18 2.32 -10.84
CA GLY A 114 0.33 3.01 -11.81
C GLY A 114 0.01 4.44 -11.37
N LYS A 115 -1.04 5.00 -11.92
CA LYS A 115 -1.42 6.39 -11.65
C LYS A 115 -2.04 6.52 -10.26
N PRO A 116 -1.58 7.44 -9.41
CA PRO A 116 -2.22 7.69 -8.13
C PRO A 116 -3.69 8.09 -8.28
N VAL A 117 -4.50 7.64 -7.35
CA VAL A 117 -5.93 8.00 -7.27
C VAL A 117 -6.11 9.00 -6.13
N PRO A 118 -6.79 10.12 -6.36
CA PRO A 118 -7.04 11.08 -5.29
C PRO A 118 -7.85 10.47 -4.15
N PHE A 119 -7.51 10.84 -2.91
CA PHE A 119 -8.29 10.46 -1.74
C PHE A 119 -9.44 11.43 -1.49
N ASN A 120 -10.43 10.97 -0.73
CA ASN A 120 -11.41 11.85 -0.12
C ASN A 120 -10.74 12.55 1.07
N MET A 121 -10.25 13.76 0.85
CA MET A 121 -9.47 14.49 1.85
C MET A 121 -10.29 14.92 3.06
N ASP A 122 -11.61 14.96 2.95
CA ASP A 122 -12.48 15.25 4.10
C ASP A 122 -12.34 14.21 5.21
N PHE A 123 -12.02 12.97 4.86
CA PHE A 123 -11.76 11.91 5.82
C PHE A 123 -10.63 12.28 6.80
N PHE A 124 -9.65 13.03 6.32
CA PHE A 124 -8.44 13.34 7.10
C PHE A 124 -8.57 14.62 7.93
N LYS A 125 -9.74 15.27 7.93
CA LYS A 125 -9.95 16.47 8.75
C LYS A 125 -9.73 16.15 10.23
N GLY A 126 -8.87 16.93 10.88
CA GLY A 126 -8.51 16.73 12.28
C GLY A 126 -7.41 15.70 12.49
N MET A 127 -6.93 15.04 11.43
CA MET A 127 -5.87 14.06 11.51
C MET A 127 -4.51 14.62 11.07
N GLU A 128 -4.48 15.82 10.49
CA GLU A 128 -3.26 16.45 10.02
C GLU A 128 -2.29 16.62 11.19
N PRO A 129 -0.99 16.37 10.96
CA PRO A 129 -0.01 16.60 12.01
C PRO A 129 -0.05 18.07 12.42
N THR A 130 -0.03 18.32 13.72
CA THR A 130 0.18 19.67 14.22
C THR A 130 1.52 20.14 13.68
N ALA A 131 1.53 21.34 13.09
CA ALA A 131 2.78 21.95 12.68
C ALA A 131 3.74 21.91 13.88
N PRO A 132 5.00 21.45 13.69
CA PRO A 132 5.95 21.48 14.77
C PRO A 132 6.01 22.90 15.31
N LYS A 133 5.89 23.04 16.63
CA LYS A 133 6.09 24.34 17.27
C LYS A 133 7.46 24.82 16.82
N GLY A 134 7.49 25.96 16.18
CA GLY A 134 8.75 26.60 15.86
C GLY A 134 9.63 26.65 17.10
N PRO A 135 10.94 26.74 16.91
CA PRO A 135 11.83 26.84 18.07
C PRO A 135 11.36 28.00 18.95
N SER A 136 11.27 27.71 20.23
CA SER A 136 11.03 28.75 21.22
C SER A 136 12.12 29.77 21.09
N MET A 137 11.76 30.91 20.63
CA MET A 137 12.74 32.01 20.57
C MET A 137 12.56 32.90 21.74
#